data_bfd82bbdaa3e8c72606f02a48519ab32
#
_entry.id   bfd82bbdaa3e8c72606f02a48519ab32
#
_cell.length_a   1.000
_cell.length_b   1.000
_cell.length_c   1.000
_cell.angle_alpha   90.00
_cell.angle_beta   90.00
_cell.angle_gamma   90.00
#
_symmetry.space_group_name_H-M   'P 1'
#
loop_
_entity.id
_entity.type
_entity.pdbx_description
1 polymer ?
#
loop_
_entity_poly.entity_id
_entity_poly.type
_entity_poly.pdbx_seq_one_letter_code
_entity_poly.pdbx_strand_id
1 'polypeptide(L)'
;MATLAVTNTFAAGTTIVAADMNTNFSDIETFVNSSPGLVQDSLVNAKGELLVASAADTITRLGAGTNTYVLTADSAEATGVKWAVPTVGTVTAVTGTSP
;
A
#
# COMPACT_ATOMS: atom_id res chain seq x y z
N MET A 1 1.26 -13.48 -1.68
CA MET A 1 2.36 -12.85 -0.90
C MET A 1 3.69 -13.40 -1.38
N ALA A 2 4.67 -12.53 -1.59
CA ALA A 2 6.01 -12.95 -1.96
C ALA A 2 6.71 -13.59 -0.75
N THR A 3 7.50 -14.60 -1.00
CA THR A 3 8.28 -15.28 0.03
C THR A 3 9.75 -15.08 -0.25
N LEU A 4 10.51 -14.64 0.75
CA LEU A 4 11.95 -14.57 0.63
C LEU A 4 12.52 -15.99 0.59
N ALA A 5 13.31 -16.27 -0.45
CA ALA A 5 14.02 -17.53 -0.56
C ALA A 5 15.43 -17.25 -1.06
N VAL A 6 16.41 -17.89 -0.44
CA VAL A 6 17.80 -17.79 -0.88
C VAL A 6 18.12 -18.97 -1.79
N THR A 7 18.99 -18.72 -2.77
CA THR A 7 19.35 -19.73 -3.77
C THR A 7 20.16 -20.88 -3.17
N ASN A 8 21.06 -20.59 -2.25
CA ASN A 8 22.00 -21.58 -1.74
C ASN A 8 21.70 -21.92 -0.29
N THR A 9 21.75 -23.21 0.02
CA THR A 9 21.75 -23.74 1.39
C THR A 9 23.11 -24.34 1.67
N PHE A 10 23.57 -24.16 2.90
CA PHE A 10 24.87 -24.66 3.32
C PHE A 10 24.70 -25.77 4.35
N ALA A 11 25.53 -26.79 4.24
CA ALA A 11 25.53 -27.90 5.19
C ALA A 11 26.77 -27.82 6.08
N ALA A 12 26.65 -28.32 7.30
CA ALA A 12 27.78 -28.36 8.24
C ALA A 12 28.92 -29.20 7.66
N GLY A 13 30.16 -28.71 7.80
CA GLY A 13 31.35 -29.42 7.34
C GLY A 13 31.68 -29.18 5.87
N THR A 14 30.92 -28.39 5.14
CA THR A 14 31.21 -28.04 3.77
C THR A 14 31.89 -26.68 3.66
N THR A 15 32.68 -26.51 2.59
CA THR A 15 33.30 -25.22 2.32
C THR A 15 32.25 -24.25 1.76
N ILE A 16 32.19 -23.05 2.33
CA ILE A 16 31.32 -22.00 1.81
C ILE A 16 32.08 -21.22 0.75
N VAL A 17 31.54 -21.15 -0.45
CA VAL A 17 32.11 -20.41 -1.56
C VAL A 17 31.60 -18.98 -1.51
N ALA A 18 32.50 -17.99 -1.69
CA ALA A 18 32.13 -16.59 -1.63
C ALA A 18 31.04 -16.22 -2.62
N ALA A 19 31.07 -16.81 -3.82
CA ALA A 19 30.03 -16.55 -4.82
C ALA A 19 28.63 -16.98 -4.35
N ASP A 20 28.55 -18.08 -3.61
CA ASP A 20 27.27 -18.56 -3.08
C ASP A 20 26.73 -17.65 -1.98
N MET A 21 27.59 -17.14 -1.12
CA MET A 21 27.22 -16.15 -0.10
C MET A 21 26.73 -14.87 -0.75
N ASN A 22 27.45 -14.39 -1.75
CA ASN A 22 27.08 -13.16 -2.46
C ASN A 22 25.75 -13.32 -3.18
N THR A 23 25.46 -14.49 -3.74
CA THR A 23 24.17 -14.77 -4.37
C THR A 23 23.05 -14.71 -3.33
N ASN A 24 23.26 -15.30 -2.15
CA ASN A 24 22.24 -15.25 -1.09
C ASN A 24 21.99 -13.83 -0.61
N PHE A 25 23.04 -13.01 -0.46
CA PHE A 25 22.87 -11.60 -0.09
C PHE A 25 22.14 -10.82 -1.18
N SER A 26 22.44 -11.11 -2.46
CA SER A 26 21.72 -10.49 -3.57
C SER A 26 20.26 -10.89 -3.61
N ASP A 27 19.95 -12.14 -3.26
CA ASP A 27 18.57 -12.61 -3.16
C ASP A 27 17.80 -11.82 -2.11
N ILE A 28 18.40 -11.60 -0.95
CA ILE A 28 17.80 -10.81 0.13
C ILE A 28 17.64 -9.35 -0.31
N GLU A 29 18.69 -8.77 -0.89
CA GLU A 29 18.67 -7.39 -1.35
C GLU A 29 17.56 -7.16 -2.40
N THR A 30 17.46 -8.07 -3.36
CA THR A 30 16.44 -8.00 -4.41
C THR A 30 15.04 -8.11 -3.80
N PHE A 31 14.85 -9.03 -2.85
CA PHE A 31 13.56 -9.18 -2.19
C PHE A 31 13.16 -7.89 -1.45
N VAL A 32 14.09 -7.33 -0.69
CA VAL A 32 13.81 -6.12 0.10
C VAL A 32 13.53 -4.92 -0.81
N ASN A 33 14.30 -4.76 -1.88
CA ASN A 33 14.25 -3.56 -2.70
C ASN A 33 13.15 -3.58 -3.77
N SER A 34 12.72 -4.76 -4.21
CA SER A 34 11.77 -4.87 -5.31
C SER A 34 10.61 -5.80 -5.04
N SER A 35 10.52 -6.34 -3.84
CA SER A 35 9.49 -7.32 -3.53
C SER A 35 8.12 -6.70 -3.34
N PRO A 36 7.07 -7.32 -3.88
CA PRO A 36 5.69 -6.95 -3.52
C PRO A 36 5.28 -7.43 -2.13
N GLY A 37 6.14 -8.15 -1.42
CA GLY A 37 5.84 -8.66 -0.09
C GLY A 37 6.14 -7.70 1.06
N LEU A 38 6.82 -6.57 0.78
CA LEU A 38 7.19 -5.59 1.79
C LEU A 38 6.62 -4.23 1.42
N VAL A 39 6.11 -3.53 2.42
CA VAL A 39 5.70 -2.14 2.26
C VAL A 39 6.90 -1.25 2.61
N GLN A 40 7.40 -0.54 1.62
CA GLN A 40 8.52 0.39 1.80
C GLN A 40 8.00 1.81 1.97
N ASP A 41 8.69 2.61 2.75
CA ASP A 41 8.31 4.01 2.95
C ASP A 41 8.36 4.83 1.66
N SER A 42 9.18 4.40 0.70
CA SER A 42 9.24 5.05 -0.61
C SER A 42 7.94 4.93 -1.43
N LEU A 43 7.00 4.09 -0.97
CA LEU A 43 5.69 4.03 -1.58
C LEU A 43 4.89 5.31 -1.35
N VAL A 44 5.17 6.04 -0.28
CA VAL A 44 4.62 7.38 -0.06
C VAL A 44 5.73 8.39 -0.24
N ASN A 45 5.53 9.36 -1.10
CA ASN A 45 6.57 10.35 -1.39
C ASN A 45 6.07 11.78 -1.29
N ALA A 46 4.87 11.99 -0.77
CA ALA A 46 4.33 13.31 -0.53
C ALA A 46 3.44 13.29 0.72
N LYS A 47 3.38 14.43 1.37
CA LYS A 47 2.55 14.59 2.58
C LYS A 47 1.07 14.37 2.26
N GLY A 48 0.39 13.62 3.09
CA GLY A 48 -1.05 13.40 2.96
C GLY A 48 -1.44 12.23 2.08
N GLU A 49 -0.47 11.52 1.51
CA GLU A 49 -0.77 10.34 0.72
C GLU A 49 -1.24 9.18 1.61
N LEU A 50 -2.08 8.34 1.04
CA LEU A 50 -2.58 7.13 1.69
C LEU A 50 -2.18 5.92 0.87
N LEU A 51 -1.93 4.81 1.55
CA LEU A 51 -1.78 3.51 0.89
C LEU A 51 -3.13 2.81 0.92
N VAL A 52 -3.59 2.40 -0.24
CA VAL A 52 -4.86 1.69 -0.41
C VAL A 52 -4.64 0.46 -1.26
N ALA A 53 -5.53 -0.51 -1.15
CA ALA A 53 -5.49 -1.68 -2.00
C ALA A 53 -6.29 -1.42 -3.26
N SER A 54 -5.68 -1.59 -4.43
CA SER A 54 -6.40 -1.50 -5.71
C SER A 54 -6.92 -2.86 -6.16
N ALA A 55 -6.45 -3.92 -5.55
CA ALA A 55 -6.89 -5.29 -5.76
C ALA A 55 -6.36 -6.13 -4.59
N ALA A 56 -6.73 -7.40 -4.54
CA ALA A 56 -6.16 -8.31 -3.58
C ALA A 56 -4.63 -8.31 -3.71
N ASP A 57 -3.94 -8.26 -2.61
CA ASP A 57 -2.46 -8.30 -2.53
C ASP A 57 -1.77 -7.19 -3.34
N THR A 58 -2.48 -6.11 -3.66
CA THR A 58 -1.92 -5.01 -4.46
C THR A 58 -2.11 -3.69 -3.73
N ILE A 59 -1.01 -3.06 -3.35
CA ILE A 59 -1.02 -1.76 -2.68
C ILE A 59 -0.72 -0.69 -3.72
N THR A 60 -1.51 0.37 -3.69
CA THR A 60 -1.27 1.55 -4.50
C THR A 60 -1.39 2.80 -3.62
N ARG A 61 -1.03 3.92 -4.18
CA ARG A 61 -1.01 5.19 -3.49
C ARG A 61 -2.20 6.04 -3.92
N LEU A 62 -2.89 6.61 -2.95
CA LEU A 62 -3.88 7.65 -3.21
C LEU A 62 -3.24 8.98 -2.81
N GLY A 63 -3.11 9.89 -3.76
CA GLY A 63 -2.54 11.21 -3.51
C GLY A 63 -3.38 12.01 -2.51
N ALA A 64 -2.77 13.03 -1.93
CA ALA A 64 -3.47 13.93 -1.02
C ALA A 64 -4.65 14.61 -1.72
N GLY A 65 -5.74 14.74 -1.02
CA GLY A 65 -6.92 15.41 -1.54
C GLY A 65 -6.82 16.92 -1.48
N THR A 66 -7.76 17.56 -2.13
CA THR A 66 -7.95 19.01 -2.02
C THR A 66 -8.37 19.35 -0.59
N ASN A 67 -7.94 20.51 -0.11
CA ASN A 67 -8.32 20.95 1.22
C ASN A 67 -9.84 20.90 1.39
N THR A 68 -10.28 20.41 2.53
CA THR A 68 -11.68 20.23 2.93
C THR A 68 -12.39 19.04 2.30
N TYR A 69 -11.80 18.37 1.34
CA TYR A 69 -12.38 17.14 0.78
C TYR A 69 -12.34 16.01 1.80
N VAL A 70 -13.25 15.06 1.67
CA VAL A 70 -13.35 13.88 2.52
C VAL A 70 -13.09 12.62 1.72
N LEU A 71 -12.51 11.64 2.39
CA LEU A 71 -12.26 10.34 1.79
C LEU A 71 -13.58 9.59 1.66
N THR A 72 -13.90 9.18 0.43
CA THR A 72 -15.20 8.61 0.10
C THR A 72 -15.00 7.26 -0.58
N ALA A 73 -15.75 6.25 -0.17
CA ALA A 73 -15.75 4.97 -0.83
C ALA A 73 -16.44 5.08 -2.19
N ASP A 74 -15.80 4.50 -3.22
CA ASP A 74 -16.36 4.48 -4.57
C ASP A 74 -15.80 3.28 -5.31
N SER A 75 -16.63 2.28 -5.51
CA SER A 75 -16.20 1.05 -6.17
C SER A 75 -15.89 1.21 -7.65
N ALA A 76 -16.27 2.32 -8.27
CA ALA A 76 -15.93 2.62 -9.66
C ALA A 76 -14.49 3.11 -9.81
N GLU A 77 -13.86 3.57 -8.72
CA GLU A 77 -12.47 3.98 -8.75
C GLU A 77 -11.55 2.77 -8.66
N ALA A 78 -10.40 2.84 -9.34
CA ALA A 78 -9.41 1.77 -9.28
C ALA A 78 -8.93 1.49 -7.86
N THR A 79 -8.92 2.50 -7.00
CA THR A 79 -8.51 2.38 -5.60
C THR A 79 -9.67 2.02 -4.66
N GLY A 80 -10.90 2.00 -5.17
CA GLY A 80 -12.09 1.80 -4.34
C GLY A 80 -12.43 2.99 -3.44
N VAL A 81 -11.61 4.03 -3.45
CA VAL A 81 -11.81 5.23 -2.64
C VAL A 81 -11.38 6.45 -3.44
N LYS A 82 -11.94 7.59 -3.08
CA LYS A 82 -11.59 8.87 -3.70
C LYS A 82 -11.79 10.01 -2.71
N TRP A 83 -11.22 11.15 -3.04
CA TRP A 83 -11.50 12.39 -2.33
C TRP A 83 -12.70 13.06 -2.98
N ALA A 84 -13.63 13.54 -2.17
CA ALA A 84 -14.85 14.18 -2.67
C ALA A 84 -15.20 15.39 -1.82
N VAL A 85 -15.87 16.34 -2.44
CA VAL A 85 -16.44 17.48 -1.72
C VAL A 85 -17.45 16.94 -0.71
N PRO A 86 -17.39 17.36 0.56
CA PRO A 86 -18.36 16.93 1.54
C PRO A 86 -19.77 17.41 1.14
N THR A 87 -20.73 16.52 1.30
CA THR A 87 -22.12 16.88 1.05
C THR A 87 -22.63 17.71 2.21
N VAL A 88 -23.11 18.90 1.92
CA VAL A 88 -23.78 19.73 2.91
C VAL A 88 -25.23 19.29 2.97
N GLY A 89 -25.68 18.86 4.15
CA GLY A 89 -27.07 18.50 4.33
C GLY A 89 -27.97 19.70 4.12
N THR A 90 -28.99 19.54 3.29
CA THR A 90 -29.99 20.57 3.07
C THR A 90 -31.29 20.10 3.71
N VAL A 91 -31.84 20.92 4.59
CA VAL A 91 -33.16 20.63 5.17
C VAL A 91 -34.19 21.09 4.15
N THR A 92 -34.80 20.14 3.45
CA THR A 92 -35.83 20.44 2.45
C THR A 92 -37.22 20.51 3.08
N ALA A 93 -37.40 19.88 4.23
CA ALA A 93 -38.64 19.97 4.96
C ALA A 93 -38.37 19.72 6.44
N VAL A 94 -38.87 20.56 7.29
CA VAL A 94 -38.85 20.36 8.73
C VAL A 94 -40.24 19.97 9.15
N THR A 95 -40.43 18.72 9.55
CA THR A 95 -41.70 18.28 10.11
C THR A 95 -41.56 18.30 11.61
N GLY A 96 -42.20 19.26 12.20
CA GLY A 96 -42.27 19.39 13.63
C GLY A 96 -43.68 19.80 14.01
N THR A 97 -44.09 19.37 15.17
CA THR A 97 -45.35 19.82 15.69
C THR A 97 -45.16 21.14 16.39
N SER A 98 -45.83 22.13 15.92
CA SER A 98 -45.80 23.41 16.57
C SER A 98 -46.63 23.31 17.88
N PRO A 99 -46.12 23.81 18.99
CA PRO A 99 -46.89 23.83 20.22
C PRO A 99 -48.11 24.73 20.12
#